data_d4d1e93d3a129d6d7f5470a073ab88b8
#
_entry.id   d4d1e93d3a129d6d7f5470a073ab88b8
#
_cell.length_a   1.000
_cell.length_b   1.000
_cell.length_c   1.000
_cell.angle_alpha   90.00
_cell.angle_beta   90.00
_cell.angle_gamma   90.00
#
_symmetry.space_group_name_H-M   'P 1'
#
loop_
_entity.id
_entity.type
_entity.pdbx_description
1 polymer ?
#
loop_
_entity_poly.entity_id
_entity_poly.type
_entity_poly.pdbx_seq_one_letter_code
_entity_poly.pdbx_strand_id
1 'polypeptide(L)'
;MIGQWCVFIAVLIPHSMCFLVWPFNIPQVTPTSQPEITMSGGNVVPPLTTHVLDTARGIPGGGINMVLLIQTGNGEFREIERGTTTNDGRGGFLSSSSLQAGAVYKLFFDTDCYFKSIGVKGFYPYVEVVFRIEDPSQHYHVPLLLSPYGYSTYRGS
;
A
#
# COMPACT_ATOMS: atom_id res chain seq x y z
N MET A 1 -12.98 22.64 52.81
CA MET A 1 -12.57 23.11 51.46
C MET A 1 -11.27 22.40 51.15
N ILE A 2 -11.33 21.31 50.41
CA ILE A 2 -10.19 20.45 50.05
C ILE A 2 -10.08 20.54 48.52
N GLY A 3 -9.06 21.25 48.05
CA GLY A 3 -8.78 21.46 46.64
C GLY A 3 -8.17 20.20 46.03
N GLN A 4 -8.85 19.66 45.01
CA GLN A 4 -8.43 18.50 44.26
C GLN A 4 -7.53 18.94 43.09
N TRP A 5 -6.24 18.61 43.17
CA TRP A 5 -5.27 18.85 42.10
C TRP A 5 -5.39 17.76 41.06
N CYS A 6 -5.89 18.09 39.87
CA CYS A 6 -5.82 17.21 38.72
C CYS A 6 -4.41 17.28 38.15
N VAL A 7 -3.65 16.21 38.30
CA VAL A 7 -2.36 16.00 37.61
C VAL A 7 -2.67 15.52 36.20
N PHE A 8 -2.48 16.36 35.18
CA PHE A 8 -2.47 15.94 33.79
C PHE A 8 -1.14 15.28 33.48
N ILE A 9 -1.15 13.96 33.38
CA ILE A 9 -0.02 13.22 32.80
C ILE A 9 -0.15 13.33 31.29
N ALA A 10 0.66 14.18 30.68
CA ALA A 10 0.82 14.23 29.22
C ALA A 10 1.58 12.97 28.77
N VAL A 11 0.86 11.98 28.26
CA VAL A 11 1.48 10.85 27.58
C VAL A 11 1.92 11.32 26.20
N LEU A 12 3.21 11.50 26.01
CA LEU A 12 3.84 11.72 24.70
C LEU A 12 3.72 10.44 23.90
N ILE A 13 2.71 10.36 23.01
CA ILE A 13 2.60 9.30 22.00
C ILE A 13 3.49 9.69 20.82
N PRO A 14 4.46 8.87 20.42
CA PRO A 14 5.29 9.17 19.25
C PRO A 14 4.44 9.14 17.96
N HIS A 15 4.58 10.17 17.16
CA HIS A 15 3.85 10.41 15.90
C HIS A 15 4.34 9.47 14.78
N SER A 16 4.05 8.19 14.84
CA SER A 16 4.52 7.27 13.80
C SER A 16 3.70 6.00 13.60
N MET A 17 2.39 6.02 13.85
CA MET A 17 1.58 4.85 13.47
C MET A 17 0.20 5.31 12.98
N CYS A 18 0.10 5.43 11.64
CA CYS A 18 -1.18 5.58 10.96
C CYS A 18 -1.85 4.19 10.92
N PHE A 19 -2.59 3.82 11.97
CA PHE A 19 -3.41 2.62 11.97
C PHE A 19 -4.78 2.95 11.38
N LEU A 20 -5.06 2.40 10.20
CA LEU A 20 -6.42 2.31 9.67
C LEU A 20 -7.23 1.38 10.58
N VAL A 21 -8.04 1.95 11.47
CA VAL A 21 -9.10 1.19 12.15
C VAL A 21 -10.27 1.07 11.19
N TRP A 22 -10.31 -0.01 10.43
CA TRP A 22 -11.46 -0.37 9.60
C TRP A 22 -12.45 -1.20 10.44
N PRO A 23 -13.75 -0.88 10.42
CA PRO A 23 -14.72 -1.55 11.26
C PRO A 23 -15.22 -2.88 10.64
N PHE A 24 -14.31 -3.83 10.41
CA PHE A 24 -14.69 -5.21 10.11
C PHE A 24 -14.12 -6.16 11.15
N ASN A 25 -15.04 -6.87 11.82
CA ASN A 25 -14.77 -7.89 12.81
C ASN A 25 -14.18 -9.12 12.09
N ILE A 26 -12.83 -9.23 12.04
CA ILE A 26 -12.13 -10.37 11.45
C ILE A 26 -11.88 -11.39 12.58
N PRO A 27 -12.26 -12.67 12.41
CA PRO A 27 -11.90 -13.71 13.38
C PRO A 27 -10.38 -13.81 13.50
N GLN A 28 -9.89 -13.80 14.75
CA GLN A 28 -8.47 -13.99 15.07
C GLN A 28 -8.05 -15.40 14.65
N VAL A 29 -7.25 -15.49 13.59
CA VAL A 29 -6.56 -16.73 13.22
C VAL A 29 -5.23 -16.77 13.99
N THR A 30 -5.07 -17.75 14.87
CA THR A 30 -3.82 -17.99 15.59
C THR A 30 -2.68 -18.28 14.62
N PRO A 31 -1.47 -17.71 14.82
CA PRO A 31 -0.35 -17.97 13.92
C PRO A 31 0.15 -19.40 14.08
N THR A 32 -0.08 -20.21 13.04
CA THR A 32 0.58 -21.50 12.88
C THR A 32 2.01 -21.24 12.43
N SER A 33 2.99 -21.83 13.10
CA SER A 33 4.42 -21.74 12.79
C SER A 33 4.71 -22.02 11.32
N GLN A 34 5.26 -21.04 10.62
CA GLN A 34 5.72 -21.18 9.24
C GLN A 34 7.06 -21.94 9.20
N PRO A 35 7.27 -22.86 8.24
CA PRO A 35 8.57 -23.45 8.02
C PRO A 35 9.55 -22.40 7.50
N GLU A 36 10.76 -22.35 8.07
CA GLU A 36 11.86 -21.55 7.55
C GLU A 36 12.23 -22.03 6.14
N ILE A 37 11.92 -21.23 5.12
CA ILE A 37 12.38 -21.45 3.76
C ILE A 37 13.76 -20.83 3.62
N THR A 38 14.77 -21.68 3.51
CA THR A 38 16.15 -21.29 3.19
C THR A 38 16.17 -20.72 1.77
N MET A 39 16.32 -19.39 1.66
CA MET A 39 16.33 -18.65 0.39
C MET A 39 17.66 -18.87 -0.33
N SER A 40 17.65 -19.68 -1.38
CA SER A 40 18.68 -19.63 -2.41
C SER A 40 18.46 -18.35 -3.22
N GLY A 41 19.42 -17.41 -3.14
CA GLY A 41 19.25 -16.04 -3.63
C GLY A 41 19.34 -15.91 -5.14
N GLY A 42 18.20 -15.96 -5.81
CA GLY A 42 17.99 -15.30 -7.10
C GLY A 42 17.06 -14.13 -6.85
N ASN A 43 17.43 -12.91 -7.27
CA ASN A 43 16.53 -11.75 -7.25
C ASN A 43 15.36 -12.01 -8.21
N VAL A 44 14.31 -12.63 -7.72
CA VAL A 44 13.07 -12.82 -8.49
C VAL A 44 12.38 -11.45 -8.53
N VAL A 45 12.37 -10.84 -9.72
CA VAL A 45 11.59 -9.61 -9.94
C VAL A 45 10.10 -9.96 -9.85
N PRO A 46 9.33 -9.34 -8.96
CA PRO A 46 7.89 -9.58 -8.86
C PRO A 46 7.20 -9.32 -10.21
N PRO A 47 6.20 -10.11 -10.62
CA PRO A 47 5.51 -9.92 -11.89
C PRO A 47 4.74 -8.59 -11.98
N LEU A 48 4.39 -8.01 -10.85
CA LEU A 48 3.75 -6.69 -10.75
C LEU A 48 4.59 -5.80 -9.83
N THR A 49 4.97 -4.63 -10.34
CA THR A 49 5.72 -3.62 -9.58
C THR A 49 5.04 -2.25 -9.70
N THR A 50 5.34 -1.39 -8.73
CA THR A 50 4.95 0.02 -8.73
C THR A 50 6.12 0.90 -8.33
N HIS A 51 6.03 2.19 -8.64
CA HIS A 51 6.95 3.21 -8.16
C HIS A 51 6.17 4.49 -7.91
N VAL A 52 6.12 4.95 -6.68
CA VAL A 52 5.47 6.21 -6.32
C VAL A 52 6.50 7.33 -6.28
N LEU A 53 6.20 8.42 -6.96
CA LEU A 53 7.01 9.64 -7.01
C LEU A 53 6.18 10.80 -6.45
N ASP A 54 6.65 11.44 -5.38
CA ASP A 54 6.11 12.72 -4.90
C ASP A 54 6.66 13.84 -5.80
N THR A 55 5.86 14.21 -6.80
CA THR A 55 6.25 15.19 -7.81
C THR A 55 6.28 16.63 -7.28
N ALA A 56 5.57 16.92 -6.19
CA ALA A 56 5.63 18.23 -5.54
C ALA A 56 6.95 18.45 -4.78
N ARG A 57 7.53 17.37 -4.25
CA ARG A 57 8.80 17.41 -3.51
C ARG A 57 9.99 16.98 -4.38
N GLY A 58 9.76 16.36 -5.53
CA GLY A 58 10.79 15.82 -6.41
C GLY A 58 11.55 14.62 -5.82
N ILE A 59 10.89 13.82 -5.00
CA ILE A 59 11.49 12.65 -4.31
C ILE A 59 10.59 11.41 -4.44
N PRO A 60 11.13 10.20 -4.19
CA PRO A 60 10.32 9.00 -4.07
C PRO A 60 9.29 9.09 -2.93
N GLY A 61 8.09 8.56 -3.16
CA GLY A 61 7.03 8.42 -2.17
C GLY A 61 7.23 7.14 -1.34
N GLY A 62 8.14 7.17 -0.38
CA GLY A 62 8.39 6.04 0.52
C GLY A 62 7.41 5.94 1.68
N GLY A 63 7.13 4.71 2.14
CA GLY A 63 6.26 4.47 3.30
C GLY A 63 4.75 4.54 3.01
N ILE A 64 4.34 4.49 1.74
CA ILE A 64 2.93 4.48 1.35
C ILE A 64 2.38 3.06 1.47
N ASN A 65 1.32 2.88 2.25
CA ASN A 65 0.62 1.62 2.32
C ASN A 65 -0.15 1.34 1.03
N MET A 66 -0.06 0.09 0.56
CA MET A 66 -0.67 -0.34 -0.68
C MET A 66 -1.43 -1.65 -0.49
N VAL A 67 -2.47 -1.84 -1.28
CA VAL A 67 -3.22 -3.10 -1.35
C VAL A 67 -3.41 -3.49 -2.80
N LEU A 68 -3.09 -4.75 -3.13
CA LEU A 68 -3.44 -5.36 -4.40
C LEU A 68 -4.76 -6.12 -4.27
N LEU A 69 -5.70 -5.85 -5.16
CA LEU A 69 -7.00 -6.51 -5.23
C LEU A 69 -7.22 -7.08 -6.63
N ILE A 70 -8.02 -8.16 -6.70
CA ILE A 70 -8.50 -8.75 -7.95
C ILE A 70 -10.02 -8.63 -8.03
N GLN A 71 -10.54 -8.35 -9.23
CA GLN A 71 -11.97 -8.34 -9.48
C GLN A 71 -12.51 -9.77 -9.54
N THR A 72 -13.57 -10.03 -8.80
CA THR A 72 -14.30 -11.29 -8.78
C THR A 72 -15.39 -11.34 -9.86
N GLY A 73 -15.97 -12.51 -10.11
CA GLY A 73 -16.96 -12.70 -11.16
C GLY A 73 -18.25 -11.88 -11.00
N ASN A 74 -18.54 -11.36 -9.80
CA ASN A 74 -19.66 -10.45 -9.51
C ASN A 74 -19.30 -8.96 -9.65
N GLY A 75 -18.07 -8.64 -10.07
CA GLY A 75 -17.59 -7.28 -10.24
C GLY A 75 -17.01 -6.62 -8.99
N GLU A 76 -17.06 -7.28 -7.84
CA GLU A 76 -16.43 -6.79 -6.60
C GLU A 76 -14.92 -7.00 -6.61
N PHE A 77 -14.21 -6.27 -5.75
CA PHE A 77 -12.77 -6.42 -5.59
C PHE A 77 -12.45 -7.15 -4.28
N ARG A 78 -11.67 -8.21 -4.39
CA ARG A 78 -11.14 -8.99 -3.26
C ARG A 78 -9.66 -8.72 -3.10
N GLU A 79 -9.25 -8.45 -1.88
CA GLU A 79 -7.83 -8.26 -1.52
C GLU A 79 -7.03 -9.55 -1.76
N ILE A 80 -5.81 -9.40 -2.30
CA ILE A 80 -4.86 -10.49 -2.51
C ILE A 80 -3.64 -10.30 -1.61
N GLU A 81 -3.07 -9.09 -1.60
CA GLU A 81 -1.78 -8.84 -0.96
C GLU A 81 -1.69 -7.39 -0.48
N ARG A 82 -0.97 -7.17 0.62
CA ARG A 82 -0.64 -5.84 1.14
C ARG A 82 0.85 -5.61 1.05
N GLY A 83 1.23 -4.34 0.91
CA GLY A 83 2.61 -3.92 0.91
C GLY A 83 2.75 -2.47 1.35
N THR A 84 4.00 -2.04 1.42
CA THR A 84 4.35 -0.64 1.68
C THR A 84 5.49 -0.28 0.75
N THR A 85 5.47 0.93 0.18
CA THR A 85 6.59 1.39 -0.66
C THR A 85 7.86 1.50 0.18
N THR A 86 8.98 1.03 -0.38
CA THR A 86 10.33 1.19 0.19
C THR A 86 10.74 2.67 0.19
N ASN A 87 11.87 3.01 0.83
CA ASN A 87 12.34 4.40 0.90
C ASN A 87 12.59 5.03 -0.47
N ASP A 88 12.83 4.23 -1.49
CA ASP A 88 12.97 4.67 -2.89
C ASP A 88 11.62 4.68 -3.65
N GLY A 89 10.49 4.54 -2.94
CA GLY A 89 9.14 4.62 -3.49
C GLY A 89 8.68 3.38 -4.24
N ARG A 90 9.44 2.29 -4.24
CA ARG A 90 9.13 1.07 -5.00
C ARG A 90 8.32 0.08 -4.19
N GLY A 91 7.54 -0.74 -4.90
CA GLY A 91 6.82 -1.88 -4.34
C GLY A 91 6.62 -2.97 -5.39
N GLY A 92 6.46 -4.21 -4.92
CA GLY A 92 6.21 -5.37 -5.77
C GLY A 92 5.20 -6.30 -5.13
N PHE A 93 4.48 -7.04 -5.98
CA PHE A 93 3.41 -7.95 -5.59
C PHE A 93 3.53 -9.26 -6.35
N LEU A 94 2.93 -10.32 -5.78
CA LEU A 94 2.84 -11.65 -6.37
C LEU A 94 4.20 -12.34 -6.55
N SER A 95 5.16 -12.10 -5.67
CA SER A 95 6.48 -12.74 -5.73
C SER A 95 6.42 -14.27 -5.64
N SER A 96 5.36 -14.83 -5.04
CA SER A 96 5.12 -16.27 -4.88
C SER A 96 3.98 -16.82 -5.75
N SER A 97 3.35 -15.98 -6.59
CA SER A 97 2.20 -16.37 -7.43
C SER A 97 2.26 -15.65 -8.77
N SER A 98 1.43 -16.09 -9.72
CA SER A 98 1.38 -15.52 -11.07
C SER A 98 0.15 -14.65 -11.27
N LEU A 99 0.28 -13.68 -12.19
CA LEU A 99 -0.84 -12.92 -12.73
C LEU A 99 -1.79 -13.85 -13.50
N GLN A 100 -3.07 -13.44 -13.60
CA GLN A 100 -4.09 -14.21 -14.33
C GLN A 100 -4.47 -13.48 -15.63
N ALA A 101 -4.46 -14.19 -16.75
CA ALA A 101 -4.86 -13.65 -18.04
C ALA A 101 -6.32 -13.19 -18.03
N GLY A 102 -6.59 -12.01 -18.59
CA GLY A 102 -7.92 -11.41 -18.67
C GLY A 102 -8.43 -10.82 -17.36
N ALA A 103 -7.76 -11.08 -16.23
CA ALA A 103 -8.20 -10.57 -14.93
C ALA A 103 -7.99 -9.06 -14.81
N VAL A 104 -8.89 -8.42 -14.07
CA VAL A 104 -8.81 -7.00 -13.69
C VAL A 104 -8.27 -6.91 -12.27
N TYR A 105 -7.23 -6.13 -12.10
CA TYR A 105 -6.60 -5.84 -10.82
C TYR A 105 -6.79 -4.38 -10.44
N LYS A 106 -6.67 -4.10 -9.16
CA LYS A 106 -6.68 -2.76 -8.59
C LYS A 106 -5.54 -2.62 -7.59
N LEU A 107 -4.71 -1.58 -7.77
CA LEU A 107 -3.79 -1.10 -6.74
C LEU A 107 -4.44 0.06 -6.00
N PHE A 108 -4.55 -0.09 -4.69
CA PHE A 108 -4.95 0.95 -3.75
C PHE A 108 -3.70 1.53 -3.09
N PHE A 109 -3.64 2.86 -2.94
CA PHE A 109 -2.57 3.60 -2.28
C PHE A 109 -3.18 4.52 -1.21
N ASP A 110 -2.75 4.40 0.04
CA ASP A 110 -3.17 5.26 1.16
C ASP A 110 -2.40 6.59 1.13
N THR A 111 -2.90 7.52 0.34
CA THR A 111 -2.26 8.81 0.13
C THR A 111 -2.53 9.79 1.27
N ASP A 112 -3.64 9.64 2.00
CA ASP A 112 -3.96 10.48 3.16
C ASP A 112 -2.97 10.25 4.30
N CYS A 113 -2.67 8.98 4.60
CA CYS A 113 -1.67 8.62 5.59
C CYS A 113 -0.29 9.18 5.23
N TYR A 114 0.11 9.05 3.97
CA TYR A 114 1.37 9.61 3.46
C TYR A 114 1.46 11.12 3.65
N PHE A 115 0.48 11.88 3.15
CA PHE A 115 0.50 13.34 3.26
C PHE A 115 0.42 13.83 4.70
N LYS A 116 -0.37 13.18 5.55
CA LYS A 116 -0.43 13.47 7.00
C LYS A 116 0.93 13.26 7.67
N SER A 117 1.65 12.19 7.31
CA SER A 117 2.95 11.88 7.89
C SER A 117 4.01 12.96 7.62
N ILE A 118 3.86 13.70 6.52
CA ILE A 118 4.74 14.80 6.12
C ILE A 118 4.15 16.21 6.40
N GLY A 119 3.02 16.27 7.13
CA GLY A 119 2.38 17.54 7.52
C GLY A 119 1.72 18.29 6.37
N VAL A 120 1.37 17.62 5.27
CA VAL A 120 0.76 18.20 4.07
C VAL A 120 -0.71 17.78 4.00
N LYS A 121 -1.59 18.69 3.57
CA LYS A 121 -2.99 18.38 3.29
C LYS A 121 -3.12 17.88 1.85
N GLY A 122 -3.52 16.61 1.67
CA GLY A 122 -3.88 16.05 0.38
C GLY A 122 -5.37 16.23 0.07
N PHE A 123 -5.71 16.28 -1.23
CA PHE A 123 -7.09 16.33 -1.71
C PHE A 123 -7.68 14.92 -1.85
N TYR A 124 -6.87 13.97 -2.34
CA TYR A 124 -7.27 12.59 -2.54
C TYR A 124 -6.90 11.76 -1.32
N PRO A 125 -7.88 11.21 -0.56
CA PRO A 125 -7.60 10.41 0.65
C PRO A 125 -6.93 9.08 0.31
N TYR A 126 -7.19 8.57 -0.88
CA TYR A 126 -6.53 7.40 -1.47
C TYR A 126 -6.54 7.52 -2.99
N VAL A 127 -5.71 6.72 -3.63
CA VAL A 127 -5.71 6.55 -5.09
C VAL A 127 -5.95 5.08 -5.40
N GLU A 128 -6.83 4.81 -6.36
CA GLU A 128 -7.07 3.48 -6.91
C GLU A 128 -6.70 3.47 -8.39
N VAL A 129 -5.84 2.54 -8.78
CA VAL A 129 -5.48 2.31 -10.18
C VAL A 129 -6.00 0.95 -10.60
N VAL A 130 -6.96 0.95 -11.52
CA VAL A 130 -7.56 -0.28 -12.06
C VAL A 130 -6.96 -0.56 -13.43
N PHE A 131 -6.51 -1.81 -13.64
CA PHE A 131 -5.88 -2.23 -14.88
C PHE A 131 -6.18 -3.69 -15.20
N ARG A 132 -6.01 -4.09 -16.46
CA ARG A 132 -6.24 -5.46 -16.93
C ARG A 132 -4.91 -6.10 -17.30
N ILE A 133 -4.77 -7.38 -16.94
CA ILE A 133 -3.68 -8.23 -17.38
C ILE A 133 -4.12 -8.98 -18.63
N GLU A 134 -3.46 -8.74 -19.75
CA GLU A 134 -3.71 -9.49 -20.99
C GLU A 134 -2.81 -10.71 -21.07
N ASP A 135 -1.50 -10.52 -20.92
CA ASP A 135 -0.49 -11.59 -20.98
C ASP A 135 0.21 -11.72 -19.60
N PRO A 136 -0.08 -12.76 -18.82
CA PRO A 136 0.51 -12.94 -17.48
C PRO A 136 2.00 -13.31 -17.50
N SER A 137 2.58 -13.60 -18.68
CA SER A 137 4.02 -13.85 -18.81
C SER A 137 4.86 -12.58 -18.83
N GLN A 138 4.21 -11.41 -19.06
CA GLN A 138 4.88 -10.10 -19.04
C GLN A 138 5.02 -9.56 -17.64
N HIS A 139 6.07 -8.78 -17.43
CA HIS A 139 6.20 -7.92 -16.27
C HIS A 139 5.30 -6.69 -16.43
N TYR A 140 4.59 -6.31 -15.36
CA TYR A 140 3.76 -5.11 -15.33
C TYR A 140 4.34 -4.11 -14.34
N HIS A 141 4.53 -2.89 -14.81
CA HIS A 141 4.93 -1.77 -13.99
C HIS A 141 3.84 -0.70 -14.00
N VAL A 142 3.31 -0.36 -12.83
CA VAL A 142 2.21 0.60 -12.66
C VAL A 142 2.67 1.72 -11.73
N PRO A 143 3.36 2.75 -12.25
CA PRO A 143 3.84 3.86 -11.43
C PRO A 143 2.72 4.83 -11.05
N LEU A 144 2.93 5.56 -9.95
CA LEU A 144 2.06 6.63 -9.48
C LEU A 144 2.87 7.92 -9.32
N LEU A 145 2.55 8.93 -10.14
CA LEU A 145 3.04 10.29 -9.95
C LEU A 145 2.03 11.01 -9.04
N LEU A 146 2.45 11.37 -7.84
CA LEU A 146 1.59 11.85 -6.77
C LEU A 146 1.95 13.29 -6.40
N SER A 147 0.93 14.13 -6.22
CA SER A 147 1.03 15.46 -5.62
C SER A 147 -0.15 15.68 -4.67
N PRO A 148 -0.13 16.70 -3.80
CA PRO A 148 -1.22 16.94 -2.85
C PRO A 148 -2.60 17.11 -3.50
N TYR A 149 -2.67 17.61 -4.72
CA TYR A 149 -3.92 17.94 -5.41
C TYR A 149 -4.09 17.24 -6.77
N GLY A 150 -3.25 16.26 -7.09
CA GLY A 150 -3.34 15.54 -8.35
C GLY A 150 -2.49 14.30 -8.37
N TYR A 151 -2.81 13.39 -9.28
CA TYR A 151 -1.98 12.22 -9.56
C TYR A 151 -2.11 11.84 -11.03
N SER A 152 -1.14 11.09 -11.51
CA SER A 152 -1.21 10.41 -12.79
C SER A 152 -0.56 9.04 -12.72
N THR A 153 -0.95 8.16 -13.63
CA THR A 153 -0.42 6.81 -13.74
C THR A 153 -0.29 6.43 -15.21
N TYR A 154 0.56 5.45 -15.49
CA TYR A 154 0.74 4.92 -16.84
C TYR A 154 1.19 3.46 -16.76
N ARG A 155 1.15 2.74 -17.88
CA ARG A 155 1.81 1.45 -17.98
C ARG A 155 3.29 1.69 -18.29
N GLY A 156 4.15 1.41 -17.30
CA GLY A 156 5.60 1.37 -17.51
C GLY A 156 6.04 0.12 -18.27
N SER A 157 7.23 0.14 -18.82
CA SER A 157 7.91 -1.00 -19.47
C SER A 157 8.77 -1.77 -18.50
#